data_40889ebe67bb3e669f8d6b0beeff0946
#
_entry.id   40889ebe67bb3e669f8d6b0beeff0946
#
_cell.length_a   1.000
_cell.length_b   1.000
_cell.length_c   1.000
_cell.angle_alpha   90.00
_cell.angle_beta   90.00
_cell.angle_gamma   90.00
#
_symmetry.space_group_name_H-M   'P 1'
#
loop_
_entity.id
_entity.type
_entity.pdbx_description
1 polymer ?
#
loop_
_entity_poly.entity_id
_entity_poly.type
_entity_poly.pdbx_seq_one_letter_code
_entity_poly.pdbx_strand_id
1 'polypeptide(L)'
;AARMMKMLMQGNKELIIFRQINEGRLGSNQQLHREEGFYAYMKEHHPDLKMRELNLYAKQPGEDESILDDFFQKHPDISYGITFNSKSYIIGEYMLKHQRHDFHLIGYDLLSRNIACMRAGTIDFLISQQPTRQGYSSIESLCNYLILKKKVKECNYMPINLLTIENIDFYLNAHSNNN
;
A
#
# COMPACT_ATOMS: atom_id res chain seq x y z
N ALA A 1 3.80 -7.74 -2.64
CA ALA A 1 4.56 -6.57 -2.21
C ALA A 1 6.06 -6.90 -2.06
N ALA A 2 6.45 -7.84 -1.17
CA ALA A 2 7.85 -8.11 -0.86
C ALA A 2 8.70 -8.47 -2.09
N ARG A 3 8.24 -9.40 -2.94
CA ARG A 3 8.95 -9.75 -4.17
C ARG A 3 9.12 -8.55 -5.12
N MET A 4 8.12 -7.67 -5.20
CA MET A 4 8.20 -6.45 -6.03
C MET A 4 9.25 -5.48 -5.48
N MET A 5 9.22 -5.25 -4.16
CA MET A 5 10.23 -4.44 -3.50
C MET A 5 11.64 -4.99 -3.75
N LYS A 6 11.82 -6.32 -3.61
CA LYS A 6 13.07 -6.99 -3.93
C LYS A 6 13.57 -6.69 -5.35
N MET A 7 12.66 -6.70 -6.33
CA MET A 7 13.02 -6.42 -7.74
C MET A 7 13.40 -4.95 -7.95
N LEU A 8 12.76 -4.01 -7.26
CA LEU A 8 13.10 -2.59 -7.34
C LEU A 8 14.47 -2.30 -6.72
N MET A 9 14.79 -2.91 -5.60
CA MET A 9 15.94 -2.52 -4.75
C MET A 9 17.32 -2.75 -5.39
N GLN A 10 17.46 -3.56 -6.42
CA GLN A 10 18.70 -3.76 -7.19
C GLN A 10 20.00 -3.82 -6.36
N GLY A 11 19.96 -4.46 -5.20
CA GLY A 11 21.12 -4.60 -4.30
C GLY A 11 21.23 -3.55 -3.18
N ASN A 12 20.33 -2.57 -3.10
CA ASN A 12 20.23 -1.68 -1.93
C ASN A 12 19.86 -2.46 -0.68
N LYS A 13 20.44 -2.02 0.46
CA LYS A 13 20.34 -2.74 1.72
C LYS A 13 19.47 -2.07 2.79
N GLU A 14 18.82 -0.96 2.45
CA GLU A 14 17.91 -0.25 3.38
C GLU A 14 16.58 0.06 2.70
N LEU A 15 15.49 -0.10 3.44
CA LEU A 15 14.17 0.37 3.06
C LEU A 15 13.41 0.90 4.29
N ILE A 16 12.39 1.71 4.04
CA ILE A 16 11.52 2.27 5.08
C ILE A 16 10.11 1.68 4.97
N ILE A 17 9.54 1.31 6.12
CA ILE A 17 8.15 0.91 6.29
C ILE A 17 7.42 2.10 6.95
N PHE A 18 6.50 2.71 6.20
CA PHE A 18 5.66 3.78 6.72
C PHE A 18 4.41 3.20 7.37
N ARG A 19 4.25 3.47 8.64
CA ARG A 19 3.11 3.02 9.44
C ARG A 19 2.19 4.20 9.77
N GLN A 20 0.90 4.04 9.56
CA GLN A 20 -0.08 5.01 10.03
C GLN A 20 -0.58 4.60 11.40
N ILE A 21 -0.34 5.44 12.39
CA ILE A 21 -0.80 5.24 13.77
C ILE A 21 -2.08 6.04 13.99
N ASN A 22 -3.16 5.37 14.37
CA ASN A 22 -4.42 6.00 14.76
C ASN A 22 -4.67 5.73 16.24
N GLU A 23 -4.85 6.80 17.04
CA GLU A 23 -5.14 6.70 18.49
C GLU A 23 -4.17 5.76 19.25
N GLY A 24 -2.88 5.79 18.89
CA GLY A 24 -1.86 4.98 19.52
C GLY A 24 -1.85 3.50 19.10
N ARG A 25 -2.67 3.12 18.12
CA ARG A 25 -2.75 1.75 17.60
C ARG A 25 -2.27 1.69 16.14
N LEU A 26 -1.52 0.65 15.85
CA LEU A 26 -1.21 0.30 14.46
C LEU A 26 -2.50 -0.21 13.79
N GLY A 27 -2.87 0.39 12.70
CA GLY A 27 -3.95 0.09 11.76
C GLY A 27 -4.89 -1.10 12.02
N SER A 28 -5.31 -1.75 10.96
CA SER A 28 -6.19 -2.94 11.04
C SER A 28 -5.36 -4.23 11.15
N ASN A 29 -5.97 -5.32 11.62
CA ASN A 29 -5.37 -6.67 11.60
C ASN A 29 -4.86 -7.05 10.20
N GLN A 30 -5.53 -6.59 9.15
CA GLN A 30 -5.10 -6.83 7.77
C GLN A 30 -3.76 -6.15 7.46
N GLN A 31 -3.54 -4.94 7.96
CA GLN A 31 -2.24 -4.25 7.83
C GLN A 31 -1.14 -5.02 8.55
N LEU A 32 -1.41 -5.49 9.78
CA LEU A 32 -0.46 -6.30 10.55
C LEU A 32 -0.05 -7.57 9.80
N HIS A 33 -1.02 -8.35 9.31
CA HIS A 33 -0.73 -9.58 8.57
C HIS A 33 0.06 -9.33 7.27
N ARG A 34 -0.19 -8.21 6.57
CA ARG A 34 0.60 -7.83 5.37
C ARG A 34 2.04 -7.54 5.75
N GLU A 35 2.23 -6.82 6.84
CA GLU A 35 3.53 -6.45 7.36
C GLU A 35 4.31 -7.67 7.84
N GLU A 36 3.69 -8.55 8.62
CA GLU A 36 4.26 -9.82 9.06
C GLU A 36 4.74 -10.68 7.87
N GLY A 37 3.87 -10.84 6.86
CA GLY A 37 4.22 -11.58 5.65
C GLY A 37 5.35 -10.92 4.84
N PHE A 38 5.42 -9.59 4.85
CA PHE A 38 6.51 -8.85 4.23
C PHE A 38 7.84 -9.10 4.96
N TYR A 39 7.85 -8.98 6.29
CA TYR A 39 9.03 -9.24 7.10
C TYR A 39 9.52 -10.69 6.96
N ALA A 40 8.62 -11.66 7.02
CA ALA A 40 8.97 -13.06 6.86
C ALA A 40 9.67 -13.32 5.53
N TYR A 41 9.10 -12.79 4.42
CA TYR A 41 9.71 -12.92 3.10
C TYR A 41 11.08 -12.25 3.01
N MET A 42 11.20 -11.02 3.52
CA MET A 42 12.47 -10.28 3.45
C MET A 42 13.55 -10.94 4.30
N LYS A 43 13.21 -11.44 5.49
CA LYS A 43 14.15 -12.18 6.34
C LYS A 43 14.68 -13.44 5.67
N GLU A 44 13.82 -14.16 4.95
CA GLU A 44 14.20 -15.39 4.23
C GLU A 44 15.08 -15.10 3.00
N HIS A 45 14.74 -14.05 2.22
CA HIS A 45 15.33 -13.83 0.90
C HIS A 45 16.35 -12.68 0.86
N HIS A 46 16.40 -11.85 1.91
CA HIS A 46 17.30 -10.70 2.07
C HIS A 46 17.68 -10.51 3.55
N PRO A 47 18.41 -11.44 4.15
CA PRO A 47 18.72 -11.39 5.61
C PRO A 47 19.51 -10.15 6.02
N ASP A 48 20.29 -9.57 5.10
CA ASP A 48 21.11 -8.36 5.34
C ASP A 48 20.35 -7.05 5.13
N LEU A 49 19.06 -7.13 4.77
CA LEU A 49 18.26 -5.94 4.52
C LEU A 49 17.91 -5.25 5.83
N LYS A 50 18.28 -3.98 5.94
CA LYS A 50 17.91 -3.13 7.04
C LYS A 50 16.56 -2.47 6.78
N MET A 51 15.57 -2.83 7.55
CA MET A 51 14.21 -2.28 7.49
C MET A 51 14.03 -1.27 8.62
N ARG A 52 13.76 -0.02 8.26
CA ARG A 52 13.42 1.06 9.21
C ARG A 52 11.92 1.26 9.24
N GLU A 53 11.41 1.65 10.37
CA GLU A 53 10.00 1.94 10.58
C GLU A 53 9.82 3.42 10.88
N LEU A 54 8.85 4.06 10.22
CA LEU A 54 8.46 5.43 10.50
C LEU A 54 6.96 5.52 10.76
N ASN A 55 6.61 5.99 11.94
CA ASN A 55 5.24 6.20 12.34
C ASN A 55 4.76 7.59 11.92
N LEU A 56 3.64 7.62 11.20
CA LEU A 56 2.92 8.82 10.79
C LEU A 56 1.58 8.85 11.53
N TYR A 57 1.09 10.02 11.88
CA TYR A 57 -0.06 10.13 12.78
C TYR A 57 -1.28 10.80 12.13
N ALA A 58 -1.07 11.65 11.12
CA ALA A 58 -2.13 12.40 10.40
C ALA A 58 -3.14 13.12 11.32
N LYS A 59 -2.69 13.57 12.50
CA LYS A 59 -3.57 14.22 13.49
C LYS A 59 -3.75 15.69 13.20
N GLN A 60 -2.68 16.36 12.75
CA GLN A 60 -2.68 17.78 12.45
C GLN A 60 -2.07 18.04 11.05
N PRO A 61 -2.53 19.06 10.33
CA PRO A 61 -1.89 19.46 9.08
C PRO A 61 -0.41 19.76 9.29
N GLY A 62 0.47 19.16 8.48
CA GLY A 62 1.91 19.36 8.52
C GLY A 62 2.68 18.50 9.54
N GLU A 63 2.02 17.79 10.45
CA GLU A 63 2.71 16.93 11.43
C GLU A 63 3.49 15.81 10.73
N ASP A 64 2.84 15.08 9.83
CA ASP A 64 3.50 14.00 9.09
C ASP A 64 4.62 14.52 8.18
N GLU A 65 4.49 15.72 7.63
CA GLU A 65 5.54 16.37 6.83
C GLU A 65 6.79 16.66 7.65
N SER A 66 6.63 17.22 8.85
CA SER A 66 7.76 17.46 9.76
C SER A 66 8.49 16.19 10.16
N ILE A 67 7.74 15.10 10.39
CA ILE A 67 8.31 13.78 10.69
C ILE A 67 9.11 13.24 9.50
N LEU A 68 8.60 13.41 8.28
CA LEU A 68 9.28 13.02 7.05
C LEU A 68 10.54 13.84 6.80
N ASP A 69 10.48 15.17 7.02
CA ASP A 69 11.63 16.07 6.91
C ASP A 69 12.77 15.65 7.86
N ASP A 70 12.45 15.45 9.13
CA ASP A 70 13.41 15.01 10.15
C ASP A 70 14.03 13.65 9.80
N PHE A 71 13.21 12.74 9.27
CA PHE A 71 13.69 11.44 8.89
C PHE A 71 14.62 11.48 7.68
N PHE A 72 14.22 12.13 6.59
CA PHE A 72 15.03 12.18 5.37
C PHE A 72 16.26 13.08 5.48
N GLN A 73 16.24 14.06 6.39
CA GLN A 73 17.46 14.81 6.75
C GLN A 73 18.53 13.89 7.38
N LYS A 74 18.12 12.93 8.21
CA LYS A 74 19.01 11.96 8.86
C LYS A 74 19.39 10.78 7.98
N HIS A 75 18.55 10.47 6.99
CA HIS A 75 18.67 9.29 6.12
C HIS A 75 18.45 9.67 4.64
N PRO A 76 19.30 10.54 4.06
CA PRO A 76 19.11 11.06 2.69
C PRO A 76 19.22 9.96 1.61
N ASP A 77 19.98 8.90 1.89
CA ASP A 77 20.29 7.84 0.92
C ASP A 77 19.19 6.76 0.82
N ILE A 78 18.15 6.81 1.68
CA ILE A 78 17.06 5.85 1.60
C ILE A 78 16.14 6.24 0.45
N SER A 79 16.03 5.32 -0.53
CA SER A 79 15.25 5.50 -1.76
C SER A 79 14.15 4.45 -1.95
N TYR A 80 13.87 3.61 -0.95
CA TYR A 80 12.86 2.55 -1.06
C TYR A 80 11.92 2.55 0.13
N GLY A 81 10.62 2.52 -0.15
CA GLY A 81 9.62 2.54 0.89
C GLY A 81 8.36 1.73 0.57
N ILE A 82 7.64 1.35 1.60
CA ILE A 82 6.37 0.65 1.49
C ILE A 82 5.39 1.14 2.55
N THR A 83 4.11 1.21 2.18
CA THR A 83 3.00 1.34 3.12
C THR A 83 2.12 0.10 3.05
N PHE A 84 1.51 -0.32 4.16
CA PHE A 84 0.57 -1.46 4.19
C PHE A 84 -0.90 -1.02 4.31
N ASN A 85 -1.16 0.27 4.21
CA ASN A 85 -2.47 0.91 4.26
C ASN A 85 -2.76 1.71 2.99
N SER A 86 -3.95 2.29 2.91
CA SER A 86 -4.42 3.06 1.75
C SER A 86 -3.86 4.50 1.65
N LYS A 87 -3.03 4.95 2.60
CA LYS A 87 -2.57 6.36 2.66
C LYS A 87 -1.18 6.57 2.06
N SER A 88 -0.78 5.78 1.07
CA SER A 88 0.51 5.95 0.37
C SER A 88 0.70 7.32 -0.28
N TYR A 89 -0.42 8.01 -0.59
CA TYR A 89 -0.39 9.37 -1.11
C TYR A 89 0.32 10.37 -0.18
N ILE A 90 0.33 10.17 1.14
CA ILE A 90 1.03 11.07 2.08
C ILE A 90 2.52 11.12 1.72
N ILE A 91 3.12 9.95 1.49
CA ILE A 91 4.52 9.84 1.10
C ILE A 91 4.71 10.28 -0.36
N GLY A 92 3.81 9.84 -1.27
CA GLY A 92 3.88 10.19 -2.68
C GLY A 92 3.83 11.70 -2.93
N GLU A 93 2.95 12.42 -2.25
CA GLU A 93 2.85 13.89 -2.34
C GLU A 93 4.07 14.58 -1.70
N TYR A 94 4.59 14.05 -0.59
CA TYR A 94 5.83 14.53 0.01
C TYR A 94 7.00 14.39 -0.97
N MET A 95 7.17 13.21 -1.62
CA MET A 95 8.22 13.00 -2.62
C MET A 95 8.08 13.94 -3.82
N LEU A 96 6.85 14.18 -4.28
CA LEU A 96 6.58 15.12 -5.36
C LEU A 96 6.97 16.55 -4.98
N LYS A 97 6.58 17.00 -3.80
CA LYS A 97 6.89 18.35 -3.28
C LYS A 97 8.40 18.58 -3.16
N HIS A 98 9.14 17.55 -2.70
CA HIS A 98 10.60 17.63 -2.48
C HIS A 98 11.41 17.15 -3.70
N GLN A 99 10.77 16.91 -4.85
CA GLN A 99 11.38 16.48 -6.12
C GLN A 99 12.27 15.23 -5.98
N ARG A 100 11.88 14.31 -5.06
CA ARG A 100 12.57 13.03 -4.82
C ARG A 100 12.11 11.99 -5.83
N HIS A 101 12.54 12.14 -7.10
CA HIS A 101 12.23 11.20 -8.19
C HIS A 101 13.03 9.88 -8.12
N ASP A 102 14.02 9.83 -7.25
CA ASP A 102 14.85 8.67 -6.94
C ASP A 102 14.19 7.71 -5.92
N PHE A 103 13.03 8.10 -5.36
CA PHE A 103 12.36 7.31 -4.34
C PHE A 103 11.33 6.36 -4.92
N HIS A 104 11.45 5.08 -4.58
CA HIS A 104 10.57 4.00 -5.04
C HIS A 104 9.56 3.61 -3.94
N LEU A 105 8.28 3.73 -4.23
CA LEU A 105 7.21 3.49 -3.28
C LEU A 105 6.22 2.43 -3.74
N ILE A 106 5.95 1.46 -2.86
CA ILE A 106 4.85 0.50 -3.02
C ILE A 106 3.73 0.86 -2.05
N GLY A 107 2.51 1.00 -2.56
CA GLY A 107 1.32 1.31 -1.78
C GLY A 107 0.18 0.33 -1.99
N TYR A 108 -0.90 0.57 -1.26
CA TYR A 108 -2.14 -0.19 -1.35
C TYR A 108 -3.32 0.73 -1.67
N ASP A 109 -4.32 0.13 -2.31
CA ASP A 109 -5.63 0.71 -2.64
C ASP A 109 -5.60 1.87 -3.66
N LEU A 110 -6.70 1.98 -4.39
CA LEU A 110 -6.86 2.92 -5.52
C LEU A 110 -7.60 4.18 -5.12
N LEU A 111 -7.15 4.84 -4.05
CA LEU A 111 -7.64 6.19 -3.75
C LEU A 111 -7.21 7.15 -4.86
N SER A 112 -8.06 8.14 -5.17
CA SER A 112 -7.77 9.13 -6.22
C SER A 112 -6.41 9.80 -6.05
N ARG A 113 -6.01 10.09 -4.80
CA ARG A 113 -4.70 10.67 -4.47
C ARG A 113 -3.55 9.70 -4.74
N ASN A 114 -3.71 8.39 -4.43
CA ASN A 114 -2.71 7.37 -4.75
C ASN A 114 -2.50 7.25 -6.26
N ILE A 115 -3.61 7.25 -7.03
CA ILE A 115 -3.58 7.22 -8.49
C ILE A 115 -2.87 8.47 -9.05
N ALA A 116 -3.16 9.65 -8.50
CA ALA A 116 -2.49 10.88 -8.88
C ALA A 116 -0.98 10.83 -8.64
N CYS A 117 -0.54 10.31 -7.47
CA CYS A 117 0.87 10.11 -7.16
C CYS A 117 1.54 9.08 -8.08
N MET A 118 0.86 8.00 -8.44
CA MET A 118 1.36 7.03 -9.42
C MET A 118 1.55 7.68 -10.79
N ARG A 119 0.58 8.47 -11.26
CA ARG A 119 0.69 9.21 -12.52
C ARG A 119 1.79 10.28 -12.51
N ALA A 120 2.09 10.84 -11.34
CA ALA A 120 3.20 11.76 -11.12
C ALA A 120 4.56 11.07 -10.95
N GLY A 121 4.60 9.72 -10.94
CA GLY A 121 5.83 8.94 -10.84
C GLY A 121 6.41 8.82 -9.42
N THR A 122 5.63 9.12 -8.38
CA THR A 122 6.08 9.01 -6.98
C THR A 122 5.54 7.76 -6.26
N ILE A 123 4.77 6.93 -6.94
CA ILE A 123 4.37 5.59 -6.53
C ILE A 123 4.58 4.64 -7.71
N ASP A 124 5.42 3.62 -7.54
CA ASP A 124 5.72 2.63 -8.59
C ASP A 124 4.64 1.57 -8.72
N PHE A 125 4.15 1.06 -7.58
CA PHE A 125 3.16 -0.01 -7.53
C PHE A 125 2.03 0.30 -6.56
N LEU A 126 0.80 0.04 -7.03
CA LEU A 126 -0.39 -0.01 -6.16
C LEU A 126 -0.98 -1.43 -6.17
N ILE A 127 -1.25 -1.95 -4.99
CA ILE A 127 -1.88 -3.25 -4.80
C ILE A 127 -3.36 -3.03 -4.54
N SER A 128 -4.20 -3.41 -5.51
CA SER A 128 -5.66 -3.28 -5.41
C SER A 128 -6.31 -4.58 -4.94
N GLN A 129 -7.29 -4.45 -4.03
CA GLN A 129 -8.03 -5.56 -3.43
C GLN A 129 -9.50 -5.62 -3.86
N GLN A 130 -9.93 -4.77 -4.79
CA GLN A 130 -11.30 -4.71 -5.30
C GLN A 130 -12.37 -4.53 -4.19
N PRO A 131 -12.35 -3.45 -3.40
CA PRO A 131 -13.24 -3.28 -2.24
C PRO A 131 -14.74 -3.30 -2.63
N THR A 132 -15.11 -2.73 -3.76
CA THR A 132 -16.49 -2.75 -4.27
C THR A 132 -16.97 -4.18 -4.51
N ARG A 133 -16.13 -5.01 -5.15
CA ARG A 133 -16.46 -6.41 -5.40
C ARG A 133 -16.53 -7.22 -4.09
N GLN A 134 -15.66 -6.94 -3.14
CA GLN A 134 -15.72 -7.55 -1.81
C GLN A 134 -17.05 -7.23 -1.12
N GLY A 135 -17.46 -5.97 -1.11
CA GLY A 135 -18.75 -5.55 -0.56
C GLY A 135 -19.92 -6.24 -1.23
N TYR A 136 -19.98 -6.23 -2.56
CA TYR A 136 -21.02 -6.89 -3.33
C TYR A 136 -21.10 -8.39 -3.01
N SER A 137 -19.98 -9.12 -3.11
CA SER A 137 -19.92 -10.55 -2.84
C SER A 137 -20.30 -10.90 -1.40
N SER A 138 -20.02 -10.03 -0.45
CA SER A 138 -20.42 -10.22 0.96
C SER A 138 -21.93 -10.16 1.11
N ILE A 139 -22.59 -9.16 0.52
CA ILE A 139 -24.04 -9.00 0.55
C ILE A 139 -24.71 -10.15 -0.20
N GLU A 140 -24.22 -10.50 -1.39
CA GLU A 140 -24.73 -11.63 -2.18
C GLU A 140 -24.67 -12.96 -1.39
N SER A 141 -23.55 -13.22 -0.74
CA SER A 141 -23.38 -14.40 0.11
C SER A 141 -24.37 -14.43 1.27
N LEU A 142 -24.58 -13.28 1.94
CA LEU A 142 -25.59 -13.16 3.01
C LEU A 142 -27.00 -13.40 2.48
N CYS A 143 -27.38 -12.81 1.36
CA CYS A 143 -28.69 -13.05 0.75
C CYS A 143 -28.89 -14.52 0.36
N ASN A 144 -27.88 -15.14 -0.27
CA ASN A 144 -27.92 -16.55 -0.61
C ASN A 144 -28.12 -17.44 0.63
N TYR A 145 -27.41 -17.16 1.72
CA TYR A 145 -27.51 -17.94 2.95
C TYR A 145 -28.80 -17.69 3.72
N LEU A 146 -29.13 -16.41 4.00
CA LEU A 146 -30.23 -16.06 4.89
C LEU A 146 -31.60 -16.16 4.21
N ILE A 147 -31.71 -15.70 2.97
CA ILE A 147 -32.99 -15.61 2.25
C ILE A 147 -33.23 -16.87 1.43
N LEU A 148 -32.27 -17.23 0.56
CA LEU A 148 -32.43 -18.33 -0.37
C LEU A 148 -32.06 -19.69 0.24
N LYS A 149 -31.59 -19.72 1.50
CA LYS A 149 -31.18 -20.95 2.22
C LYS A 149 -30.19 -21.83 1.43
N LYS A 150 -29.39 -21.20 0.58
CA LYS A 150 -28.35 -21.88 -0.19
C LYS A 150 -27.10 -22.07 0.66
N LYS A 151 -26.36 -23.15 0.40
CA LYS A 151 -25.04 -23.35 0.97
C LYS A 151 -24.06 -22.31 0.36
N VAL A 152 -23.35 -21.58 1.19
CA VAL A 152 -22.32 -20.63 0.78
C VAL A 152 -20.94 -21.14 1.18
N LYS A 153 -19.91 -20.66 0.51
CA LYS A 153 -18.52 -20.95 0.88
C LYS A 153 -18.16 -20.22 2.18
N GLU A 154 -17.43 -20.88 3.05
CA GLU A 154 -16.92 -20.25 4.29
C GLU A 154 -15.90 -19.15 4.01
N CYS A 155 -15.12 -19.30 2.96
CA CYS A 155 -14.10 -18.34 2.56
C CYS A 155 -14.15 -18.08 1.04
N ASN A 156 -14.21 -16.78 0.67
CA ASN A 156 -14.16 -16.32 -0.72
C ASN A 156 -12.88 -15.47 -0.92
N TYR A 157 -11.93 -16.04 -1.67
CA TYR A 157 -10.71 -15.29 -2.02
C TYR A 157 -10.99 -14.32 -3.17
N MET A 158 -10.55 -13.07 -2.99
CA MET A 158 -10.61 -12.05 -4.03
C MET A 158 -9.28 -11.95 -4.77
N PRO A 159 -9.30 -11.67 -6.09
CA PRO A 159 -8.08 -11.39 -6.82
C PRO A 159 -7.36 -10.17 -6.26
N ILE A 160 -6.04 -10.27 -6.19
CA ILE A 160 -5.15 -9.15 -5.87
C ILE A 160 -4.53 -8.67 -7.18
N ASN A 161 -4.74 -7.40 -7.53
CA ASN A 161 -4.16 -6.82 -8.74
C ASN A 161 -2.94 -5.96 -8.38
N LEU A 162 -1.86 -6.18 -9.12
CA LEU A 162 -0.68 -5.34 -9.08
C LEU A 162 -0.78 -4.33 -10.22
N LEU A 163 -0.77 -3.04 -9.87
CA LEU A 163 -0.96 -1.96 -10.81
C LEU A 163 0.28 -1.09 -10.87
N THR A 164 0.58 -0.66 -12.08
CA THR A 164 1.65 0.26 -12.45
C THR A 164 1.07 1.36 -13.32
N ILE A 165 1.88 2.36 -13.65
CA ILE A 165 1.46 3.44 -14.55
C ILE A 165 1.01 2.90 -15.93
N GLU A 166 1.59 1.79 -16.39
CA GLU A 166 1.31 1.22 -17.70
C GLU A 166 -0.05 0.51 -17.77
N ASN A 167 -0.58 0.03 -16.64
CA ASN A 167 -1.82 -0.76 -16.63
C ASN A 167 -2.99 -0.14 -15.84
N ILE A 168 -2.74 0.94 -15.10
CA ILE A 168 -3.75 1.56 -14.21
C ILE A 168 -5.00 2.02 -14.98
N ASP A 169 -4.83 2.65 -16.14
CA ASP A 169 -5.95 3.18 -16.90
C ASP A 169 -6.79 2.07 -17.55
N PHE A 170 -6.17 0.98 -17.99
CA PHE A 170 -6.89 -0.21 -18.47
C PHE A 170 -7.72 -0.82 -17.34
N TYR A 171 -7.13 -0.93 -16.15
CA TYR A 171 -7.83 -1.46 -14.99
C TYR A 171 -9.03 -0.59 -14.60
N LEU A 172 -8.87 0.74 -14.53
CA LEU A 172 -9.93 1.67 -14.17
C LEU A 172 -11.09 1.64 -15.19
N ASN A 173 -10.77 1.67 -16.49
CA ASN A 173 -11.76 1.61 -17.56
C ASN A 173 -12.56 0.30 -17.55
N ALA A 174 -11.92 -0.83 -17.31
CA ALA A 174 -12.59 -2.13 -17.22
C ALA A 174 -13.56 -2.22 -16.03
N HIS A 175 -13.36 -1.44 -14.97
CA HIS A 175 -14.16 -1.46 -13.76
C HIS A 175 -15.18 -0.30 -13.67
N SER A 176 -15.03 0.75 -14.48
CA SER A 176 -16.00 1.85 -14.57
C SER A 176 -17.24 1.51 -15.40
N ASN A 177 -17.16 0.56 -16.33
CA ASN A 177 -18.28 0.13 -17.19
C ASN A 177 -19.23 -0.88 -16.54
N ASN A 178 -19.02 -1.24 -15.27
CA ASN A 178 -19.84 -2.17 -14.51
C ASN A 178 -20.74 -1.52 -13.43
N ASN A 179 -20.97 -0.20 -13.56
CA ASN A 179 -21.90 0.55 -12.68
C ASN A 179 -23.15 0.96 -13.44
#